data_f8b5d297304099e8207a794565ff6075
#
_entry.id   f8b5d297304099e8207a794565ff6075
#
_cell.length_a   1.000
_cell.length_b   1.000
_cell.length_c   1.000
_cell.angle_alpha   90.00
_cell.angle_beta   90.00
_cell.angle_gamma   90.00
#
_symmetry.space_group_name_H-M   'P 1'
#
loop_
_entity.id
_entity.type
_entity.pdbx_description
1 polymer ?
#
loop_
_entity_poly.entity_id
_entity_poly.type
_entity_poly.pdbx_seq_one_letter_code
_entity_poly.pdbx_strand_id
1 'polypeptide(L)'
;VINVDKDHYISLTESYEKCASDAIKEIYDSFDGRALENATFDGKLMAIPSATPGIGAGLVWLRQDWLDALNLEGPKTLEDLEHVLEEFVTKDPGGNGEGKTIGLAASEKALFGNYGALNSMDSVFGHFKAYPKQWMKDEKGNVYYGSTAPEMKEALSVMADWYKKGLVEPQMATRDTDDMISTISGGQAGAFLGAWYGPDYPLPDSYKLEGGSKWKPYVVAQNDDGSVNAYNLNPTTNYVVVRKGFEHPELAIKILNQECWEFINDTE
;
A
#
# COMPACT_ATOMS: atom_id res chain seq x y z
N VAL A 1 17.71 -10.13 4.93
CA VAL A 1 18.29 -11.31 5.61
C VAL A 1 18.04 -11.12 7.10
N ILE A 2 17.19 -11.96 7.69
CA ILE A 2 16.96 -11.95 9.13
C ILE A 2 18.21 -12.54 9.76
N ASN A 3 18.96 -11.71 10.47
CA ASN A 3 20.07 -12.21 11.27
C ASN A 3 19.48 -12.69 12.61
N VAL A 4 19.10 -13.97 12.66
CA VAL A 4 18.61 -14.57 13.90
C VAL A 4 19.84 -14.92 14.74
N ASP A 5 20.10 -14.11 15.74
CA ASP A 5 21.10 -14.42 16.74
C ASP A 5 20.56 -15.51 17.68
N LYS A 6 20.90 -16.76 17.36
CA LYS A 6 20.48 -17.94 18.14
C LYS A 6 20.96 -17.92 19.60
N ASP A 7 21.92 -17.07 19.93
CA ASP A 7 22.41 -16.92 21.28
C ASP A 7 21.53 -15.98 22.12
N HIS A 8 20.77 -15.08 21.47
CA HIS A 8 19.92 -14.11 22.13
C HIS A 8 18.43 -14.47 22.19
N TYR A 9 17.96 -15.33 21.28
CA TYR A 9 16.54 -15.67 21.18
C TYR A 9 16.27 -17.15 21.45
N ILE A 10 15.08 -17.46 22.00
CA ILE A 10 14.62 -18.83 22.26
C ILE A 10 13.82 -19.36 21.07
N SER A 11 13.88 -20.67 20.83
CA SER A 11 12.99 -21.33 19.87
C SER A 11 11.54 -21.29 20.38
N LEU A 12 10.63 -20.93 19.51
CA LEU A 12 9.19 -20.88 19.75
C LEU A 12 8.44 -22.10 19.21
N THR A 13 9.15 -23.12 18.68
CA THR A 13 8.52 -24.32 18.10
C THR A 13 7.53 -24.98 19.06
N GLU A 14 7.98 -25.31 20.26
CA GLU A 14 7.14 -26.00 21.26
C GLU A 14 5.96 -25.10 21.71
N SER A 15 6.20 -23.79 21.88
CA SER A 15 5.18 -22.83 22.24
C SER A 15 4.12 -22.71 21.17
N TYR A 16 4.52 -22.67 19.90
CA TYR A 16 3.62 -22.62 18.75
C TYR A 16 2.78 -23.91 18.66
N GLU A 17 3.40 -25.09 18.68
CA GLU A 17 2.71 -26.36 18.59
C GLU A 17 1.64 -26.54 19.67
N LYS A 18 1.95 -26.13 20.92
CA LYS A 18 1.06 -26.33 22.07
C LYS A 18 0.01 -25.24 22.23
N CYS A 19 0.30 -24.01 21.83
CA CYS A 19 -0.50 -22.85 22.20
C CYS A 19 -1.17 -22.14 21.00
N ALA A 20 -0.71 -22.36 19.74
CA ALA A 20 -1.36 -21.74 18.60
C ALA A 20 -2.78 -22.32 18.41
N SER A 21 -3.77 -21.45 18.28
CA SER A 21 -5.14 -21.84 17.94
C SER A 21 -5.23 -22.40 16.53
N ASP A 22 -6.29 -23.14 16.27
CA ASP A 22 -6.55 -23.69 14.93
C ASP A 22 -6.67 -22.57 13.89
N ALA A 23 -7.31 -21.45 14.25
CA ALA A 23 -7.42 -20.28 13.38
C ALA A 23 -6.03 -19.69 12.99
N ILE A 24 -5.11 -19.58 13.94
CA ILE A 24 -3.73 -19.13 13.65
C ILE A 24 -3.01 -20.12 12.73
N LYS A 25 -3.17 -21.41 12.96
CA LYS A 25 -2.56 -22.44 12.11
C LYS A 25 -3.12 -22.37 10.70
N GLU A 26 -4.44 -22.24 10.54
CA GLU A 26 -5.10 -22.09 9.24
C GLU A 26 -4.62 -20.85 8.48
N ILE A 27 -4.45 -19.72 9.17
CA ILE A 27 -3.88 -18.50 8.58
C ILE A 27 -2.48 -18.79 8.03
N TYR A 28 -1.59 -19.38 8.81
CA TYR A 28 -0.23 -19.66 8.33
C TYR A 28 -0.19 -20.74 7.23
N ASP A 29 -1.04 -21.74 7.30
CA ASP A 29 -1.17 -22.78 6.28
C ASP A 29 -1.67 -22.23 4.94
N SER A 30 -2.49 -21.15 4.96
CA SER A 30 -2.96 -20.48 3.75
C SER A 30 -1.83 -19.87 2.89
N PHE A 31 -0.64 -19.72 3.44
CA PHE A 31 0.56 -19.27 2.72
C PHE A 31 1.44 -20.41 2.19
N ASP A 32 0.92 -21.63 2.09
CA ASP A 32 1.68 -22.82 1.66
C ASP A 32 2.97 -23.05 2.49
N GLY A 33 2.92 -22.76 3.79
CA GLY A 33 4.06 -22.89 4.72
C GLY A 33 5.13 -21.80 4.61
N ARG A 34 5.09 -20.95 3.56
CA ARG A 34 6.14 -19.95 3.28
C ARG A 34 6.30 -18.90 4.39
N ALA A 35 5.22 -18.59 5.11
CA ALA A 35 5.27 -17.60 6.18
C ALA A 35 6.14 -18.09 7.34
N LEU A 36 5.92 -19.32 7.82
CA LEU A 36 6.71 -19.91 8.91
C LEU A 36 8.10 -20.35 8.47
N GLU A 37 8.26 -20.78 7.21
CA GLU A 37 9.56 -21.20 6.65
C GLU A 37 10.59 -20.05 6.78
N ASN A 38 10.21 -18.82 6.49
CA ASN A 38 11.07 -17.65 6.62
C ASN A 38 11.55 -17.35 8.05
N ALA A 39 10.88 -17.90 9.07
CA ALA A 39 11.22 -17.76 10.48
C ALA A 39 11.82 -19.03 11.09
N THR A 40 11.99 -20.10 10.27
CA THR A 40 12.47 -21.42 10.72
C THR A 40 13.93 -21.61 10.31
N PHE A 41 14.78 -21.88 11.29
CA PHE A 41 16.22 -22.10 11.12
C PHE A 41 16.63 -23.42 11.79
N ASP A 42 17.29 -24.29 11.05
CA ASP A 42 17.69 -25.63 11.51
C ASP A 42 16.51 -26.42 12.12
N GLY A 43 15.32 -26.31 11.50
CA GLY A 43 14.10 -26.97 11.95
C GLY A 43 13.46 -26.37 13.21
N LYS A 44 13.92 -25.21 13.67
CA LYS A 44 13.38 -24.50 14.83
C LYS A 44 12.72 -23.20 14.43
N LEU A 45 11.49 -22.99 14.82
CA LEU A 45 10.79 -21.71 14.67
C LEU A 45 11.40 -20.70 15.64
N MET A 46 12.12 -19.72 15.14
CA MET A 46 12.86 -18.75 15.95
C MET A 46 12.11 -17.43 16.16
N ALA A 47 11.05 -17.22 15.39
CA ALA A 47 10.21 -16.03 15.49
C ALA A 47 8.78 -16.35 15.03
N ILE A 48 7.82 -15.55 15.44
CA ILE A 48 6.48 -15.55 14.88
C ILE A 48 6.41 -14.42 13.85
N PRO A 49 6.27 -14.72 12.55
CA PRO A 49 6.14 -13.70 11.52
C PRO A 49 4.75 -13.08 11.54
N SER A 50 4.65 -11.79 11.21
CA SER A 50 3.36 -11.21 10.85
C SER A 50 2.84 -11.88 9.57
N ALA A 51 1.56 -12.13 9.50
CA ALA A 51 0.91 -12.64 8.30
C ALA A 51 -0.05 -11.58 7.76
N THR A 52 0.22 -11.08 6.56
CA THR A 52 -0.64 -10.13 5.88
C THR A 52 -1.37 -10.84 4.75
N PRO A 53 -2.70 -10.98 4.82
CA PRO A 53 -3.47 -11.54 3.72
C PRO A 53 -3.35 -10.62 2.53
N GLY A 54 -2.84 -11.07 1.43
CA GLY A 54 -2.78 -10.44 0.12
C GLY A 54 -3.01 -8.92 0.02
N ILE A 55 -2.76 -8.38 -1.15
CA ILE A 55 -2.94 -6.95 -1.40
C ILE A 55 -4.28 -6.75 -2.08
N GLY A 56 -5.04 -5.78 -1.61
CA GLY A 56 -6.20 -5.26 -2.33
C GLY A 56 -5.80 -4.47 -3.56
N ALA A 57 -6.77 -4.11 -4.38
CA ALA A 57 -6.56 -3.19 -5.49
C ALA A 57 -5.96 -1.87 -4.97
N GLY A 58 -5.06 -1.28 -5.75
CA GLY A 58 -4.59 0.07 -5.49
C GLY A 58 -5.73 1.07 -5.64
N LEU A 59 -5.85 1.98 -4.69
CA LEU A 59 -6.90 2.99 -4.69
C LEU A 59 -6.34 4.36 -5.02
N VAL A 60 -7.12 5.13 -5.77
CA VAL A 60 -6.99 6.58 -5.82
C VAL A 60 -8.12 7.19 -5.00
N TRP A 61 -7.76 8.02 -4.03
CA TRP A 61 -8.69 8.83 -3.28
C TRP A 61 -8.86 10.16 -3.99
N LEU A 62 -10.10 10.51 -4.32
CA LEU A 62 -10.45 11.75 -5.03
C LEU A 62 -11.36 12.62 -4.19
N ARG A 63 -11.21 13.94 -4.32
CA ARG A 63 -12.13 14.95 -3.81
C ARG A 63 -13.48 14.79 -4.53
N GLN A 64 -14.41 14.07 -3.89
CA GLN A 64 -15.75 13.85 -4.42
C GLN A 64 -16.53 15.17 -4.57
N ASP A 65 -16.35 16.08 -3.64
CA ASP A 65 -16.95 17.42 -3.72
C ASP A 65 -16.43 18.22 -4.94
N TRP A 66 -15.19 17.98 -5.38
CA TRP A 66 -14.66 18.59 -6.60
C TRP A 66 -15.23 17.93 -7.85
N LEU A 67 -15.35 16.59 -7.86
CA LEU A 67 -16.04 15.89 -8.95
C LEU A 67 -17.48 16.38 -9.08
N ASP A 68 -18.21 16.48 -7.98
CA ASP A 68 -19.59 16.96 -7.95
C ASP A 68 -19.70 18.40 -8.48
N ALA A 69 -18.80 19.30 -8.05
CA ALA A 69 -18.79 20.70 -8.49
C ALA A 69 -18.51 20.86 -9.99
N LEU A 70 -17.70 19.97 -10.56
CA LEU A 70 -17.35 19.95 -11.99
C LEU A 70 -18.28 19.07 -12.82
N ASN A 71 -19.24 18.40 -12.20
CA ASN A 71 -20.17 17.45 -12.84
C ASN A 71 -19.41 16.32 -13.57
N LEU A 72 -18.34 15.79 -12.92
CA LEU A 72 -17.54 14.69 -13.40
C LEU A 72 -17.93 13.39 -12.72
N GLU A 73 -17.88 12.27 -13.48
CA GLU A 73 -17.95 10.93 -12.91
C GLU A 73 -16.59 10.51 -12.34
N GLY A 74 -16.61 9.55 -11.40
CA GLY A 74 -15.38 8.95 -10.91
C GLY A 74 -14.70 8.09 -11.98
N PRO A 75 -13.36 8.07 -12.03
CA PRO A 75 -12.60 7.39 -13.07
C PRO A 75 -12.78 5.87 -13.01
N LYS A 76 -12.80 5.23 -14.17
CA LYS A 76 -12.79 3.77 -14.35
C LYS A 76 -11.52 3.30 -15.03
N THR A 77 -10.94 4.14 -15.89
CA THR A 77 -9.71 3.87 -16.62
C THR A 77 -8.60 4.84 -16.22
N LEU A 78 -7.40 4.61 -16.73
CA LEU A 78 -6.27 5.52 -16.48
C LEU A 78 -6.47 6.85 -17.23
N GLU A 79 -7.09 6.82 -18.40
CA GLU A 79 -7.44 8.00 -19.18
C GLU A 79 -8.51 8.83 -18.47
N ASP A 80 -9.52 8.19 -17.86
CA ASP A 80 -10.51 8.90 -17.06
C ASP A 80 -9.84 9.61 -15.87
N LEU A 81 -8.89 8.93 -15.21
CA LEU A 81 -8.14 9.53 -14.10
C LEU A 81 -7.34 10.74 -14.57
N GLU A 82 -6.62 10.62 -15.68
CA GLU A 82 -5.87 11.73 -16.27
C GLU A 82 -6.78 12.93 -16.54
N HIS A 83 -7.93 12.69 -17.15
CA HIS A 83 -8.92 13.74 -17.42
C HIS A 83 -9.42 14.42 -16.14
N VAL A 84 -9.74 13.65 -15.11
CA VAL A 84 -10.14 14.19 -13.80
C VAL A 84 -9.05 15.09 -13.21
N LEU A 85 -7.79 14.64 -13.26
CA LEU A 85 -6.66 15.42 -12.76
C LEU A 85 -6.47 16.73 -13.56
N GLU A 86 -6.64 16.69 -14.90
CA GLU A 86 -6.59 17.87 -15.78
C GLU A 86 -7.68 18.89 -15.40
N GLU A 87 -8.91 18.42 -15.20
CA GLU A 87 -10.01 19.28 -14.80
C GLU A 87 -9.80 19.88 -13.39
N PHE A 88 -9.26 19.13 -12.44
CA PHE A 88 -8.93 19.64 -11.11
C PHE A 88 -7.89 20.76 -11.16
N VAL A 89 -6.82 20.57 -11.91
CA VAL A 89 -5.73 21.56 -12.03
C VAL A 89 -6.17 22.80 -12.79
N THR A 90 -6.95 22.62 -13.87
CA THR A 90 -7.34 23.73 -14.76
C THR A 90 -8.51 24.54 -14.25
N LYS A 91 -9.46 23.93 -13.54
CA LYS A 91 -10.69 24.59 -13.04
C LYS A 91 -10.60 25.07 -11.60
N ASP A 92 -9.61 24.59 -10.86
CA ASP A 92 -9.40 24.96 -9.45
C ASP A 92 -10.67 24.91 -8.58
N PRO A 93 -11.38 23.79 -8.51
CA PRO A 93 -12.63 23.69 -7.74
C PRO A 93 -12.43 23.89 -6.23
N GLY A 94 -11.19 23.78 -5.75
CA GLY A 94 -10.80 24.05 -4.38
C GLY A 94 -10.61 25.53 -4.07
N GLY A 95 -10.55 26.41 -5.08
CA GLY A 95 -10.31 27.84 -4.89
C GLY A 95 -8.92 28.17 -4.34
N ASN A 96 -7.92 27.33 -4.62
CA ASN A 96 -6.55 27.51 -4.13
C ASN A 96 -5.81 28.66 -4.81
N GLY A 97 -6.27 29.07 -5.99
CA GLY A 97 -5.65 30.06 -6.84
C GLY A 97 -4.82 29.47 -7.98
N GLU A 98 -4.59 30.26 -9.01
CA GLU A 98 -3.94 29.84 -10.24
C GLU A 98 -2.60 29.13 -9.96
N GLY A 99 -2.46 27.93 -10.51
CA GLY A 99 -1.24 27.08 -10.41
C GLY A 99 -0.95 26.52 -9.02
N LYS A 100 -1.88 26.60 -8.05
CA LYS A 100 -1.68 26.09 -6.69
C LYS A 100 -2.41 24.81 -6.41
N THR A 101 -3.40 24.44 -7.23
CA THR A 101 -4.10 23.18 -7.10
C THR A 101 -3.23 22.04 -7.60
N ILE A 102 -3.06 21.02 -6.76
CA ILE A 102 -2.32 19.80 -7.04
C ILE A 102 -3.34 18.76 -7.50
N GLY A 103 -3.18 18.24 -8.72
CA GLY A 103 -4.02 17.16 -9.22
C GLY A 103 -3.81 15.91 -8.36
N LEU A 104 -2.62 15.33 -8.43
CA LEU A 104 -2.22 14.13 -7.70
C LEU A 104 -1.05 14.44 -6.76
N ALA A 105 -1.26 14.24 -5.47
CA ALA A 105 -0.20 14.33 -4.47
C ALA A 105 0.84 13.21 -4.67
N ALA A 106 2.12 13.54 -4.67
CA ALA A 106 3.22 12.60 -4.85
C ALA A 106 4.49 13.04 -4.12
N SER A 107 5.32 12.07 -3.73
CA SER A 107 6.64 12.28 -3.15
C SER A 107 7.62 11.25 -3.69
N GLU A 108 8.84 11.65 -4.02
CA GLU A 108 9.87 10.73 -4.51
C GLU A 108 10.18 9.59 -3.53
N LYS A 109 10.09 9.85 -2.23
CA LYS A 109 10.42 8.89 -1.18
C LYS A 109 9.43 7.73 -1.11
N ALA A 110 8.19 7.96 -1.49
CA ALA A 110 7.11 6.97 -1.45
C ALA A 110 6.72 6.43 -2.84
N LEU A 111 7.44 6.83 -3.89
CA LEU A 111 6.99 6.69 -5.28
C LEU A 111 6.82 5.23 -5.72
N PHE A 112 7.74 4.34 -5.32
CA PHE A 112 7.77 2.95 -5.76
C PHE A 112 8.20 1.96 -4.69
N GLY A 113 7.72 0.72 -4.84
CA GLY A 113 8.21 -0.45 -4.10
C GLY A 113 7.31 -0.87 -2.95
N ASN A 114 6.11 -0.31 -2.87
CA ASN A 114 5.12 -0.70 -1.88
C ASN A 114 3.70 -0.51 -2.44
N TYR A 115 3.22 -1.49 -3.18
CA TYR A 115 1.92 -1.47 -3.83
C TYR A 115 0.79 -1.18 -2.82
N GLY A 116 -0.07 -0.22 -3.18
CA GLY A 116 -1.20 0.22 -2.34
C GLY A 116 -0.83 1.08 -1.13
N ALA A 117 0.45 1.36 -0.88
CA ALA A 117 0.84 2.31 0.15
C ALA A 117 0.51 3.75 -0.24
N LEU A 118 0.46 4.62 0.77
CA LEU A 118 0.23 6.05 0.57
C LEU A 118 1.24 6.60 -0.44
N ASN A 119 0.70 7.18 -1.53
CA ASN A 119 1.43 7.83 -2.62
C ASN A 119 2.31 6.95 -3.49
N SER A 120 2.16 5.64 -3.40
CA SER A 120 2.85 4.72 -4.28
C SER A 120 2.23 4.71 -5.68
N MET A 121 3.01 5.06 -6.68
CA MET A 121 2.64 4.97 -8.10
C MET A 121 2.60 3.52 -8.61
N ASP A 122 2.94 2.54 -7.79
CA ASP A 122 2.95 1.12 -8.19
C ASP A 122 1.58 0.66 -8.72
N SER A 123 0.48 1.26 -8.23
CA SER A 123 -0.87 0.98 -8.74
C SER A 123 -1.06 1.45 -10.18
N VAL A 124 -0.54 2.63 -10.52
CA VAL A 124 -0.56 3.18 -11.89
C VAL A 124 0.37 2.37 -12.78
N PHE A 125 1.56 2.04 -12.29
CA PHE A 125 2.55 1.25 -13.02
C PHE A 125 2.06 -0.19 -13.27
N GLY A 126 1.26 -0.74 -12.35
CA GLY A 126 0.60 -2.04 -12.52
C GLY A 126 -0.27 -2.11 -13.78
N HIS A 127 -0.92 -1.01 -14.20
CA HIS A 127 -1.67 -0.95 -15.45
C HIS A 127 -0.80 -1.40 -16.65
N PHE A 128 0.46 -1.00 -16.67
CA PHE A 128 1.43 -1.37 -17.70
C PHE A 128 2.14 -2.69 -17.42
N LYS A 129 1.77 -3.44 -16.37
CA LYS A 129 2.50 -4.61 -15.86
C LYS A 129 3.97 -4.29 -15.49
N ALA A 130 4.24 -3.05 -15.15
CA ALA A 130 5.54 -2.57 -14.70
C ALA A 130 5.61 -2.65 -13.17
N TYR A 131 6.60 -3.36 -12.65
CA TYR A 131 6.74 -3.64 -11.21
C TYR A 131 8.11 -3.18 -10.69
N PRO A 132 8.28 -1.86 -10.44
CA PRO A 132 9.55 -1.30 -10.01
C PRO A 132 10.00 -1.87 -8.66
N LYS A 133 11.32 -2.06 -8.50
CA LYS A 133 11.97 -2.60 -7.31
C LYS A 133 11.59 -4.05 -6.94
N GLN A 134 10.83 -4.76 -7.80
CA GLN A 134 10.45 -6.15 -7.56
C GLN A 134 11.32 -7.11 -8.36
N TRP A 135 11.63 -8.27 -7.78
CA TRP A 135 12.18 -9.40 -8.49
C TRP A 135 11.01 -10.25 -9.01
N MET A 136 10.93 -10.35 -10.31
CA MET A 136 9.84 -11.02 -11.01
C MET A 136 10.34 -12.33 -11.63
N LYS A 137 9.39 -13.21 -11.94
CA LYS A 137 9.65 -14.49 -12.62
C LYS A 137 8.79 -14.55 -13.88
N ASP A 138 9.41 -14.80 -15.01
CA ASP A 138 8.68 -14.96 -16.28
C ASP A 138 7.99 -16.34 -16.35
N GLU A 139 7.19 -16.55 -17.39
CA GLU A 139 6.50 -17.84 -17.64
C GLU A 139 7.45 -19.03 -17.81
N LYS A 140 8.70 -18.80 -18.20
CA LYS A 140 9.74 -19.80 -18.37
C LYS A 140 10.52 -20.06 -17.08
N GLY A 141 10.22 -19.32 -16.01
CA GLY A 141 10.87 -19.42 -14.72
C GLY A 141 12.16 -18.61 -14.59
N ASN A 142 12.53 -17.77 -15.56
CA ASN A 142 13.68 -16.89 -15.44
C ASN A 142 13.38 -15.73 -14.51
N VAL A 143 14.32 -15.40 -13.65
CA VAL A 143 14.21 -14.28 -12.72
C VAL A 143 14.76 -13.02 -13.38
N TYR A 144 14.01 -11.91 -13.28
CA TYR A 144 14.43 -10.59 -13.76
C TYR A 144 14.07 -9.50 -12.76
N TYR A 145 14.73 -8.36 -12.88
CA TYR A 145 14.46 -7.21 -12.02
C TYR A 145 13.47 -6.27 -12.70
N GLY A 146 12.30 -6.08 -12.09
CA GLY A 146 11.19 -5.33 -12.66
C GLY A 146 11.52 -3.89 -13.05
N SER A 147 12.43 -3.22 -12.31
CA SER A 147 12.83 -1.84 -12.66
C SER A 147 13.57 -1.72 -14.01
N THR A 148 14.06 -2.82 -14.56
CA THR A 148 14.75 -2.84 -15.87
C THR A 148 13.93 -3.50 -16.96
N ALA A 149 12.68 -3.88 -16.65
CA ALA A 149 11.77 -4.49 -17.60
C ALA A 149 11.32 -3.50 -18.66
N PRO A 150 11.06 -3.94 -19.90
CA PRO A 150 10.64 -3.07 -21.02
C PRO A 150 9.38 -2.24 -20.71
N GLU A 151 8.44 -2.80 -19.95
CA GLU A 151 7.17 -2.21 -19.55
C GLU A 151 7.36 -0.91 -18.72
N MET A 152 8.49 -0.81 -18.04
CA MET A 152 8.84 0.41 -17.28
C MET A 152 8.93 1.65 -18.16
N LYS A 153 9.30 1.50 -19.43
CA LYS A 153 9.46 2.65 -20.35
C LYS A 153 8.14 3.35 -20.60
N GLU A 154 7.07 2.58 -20.81
CA GLU A 154 5.74 3.12 -21.07
C GLU A 154 5.16 3.76 -19.82
N ALA A 155 5.21 3.07 -18.67
CA ALA A 155 4.75 3.60 -17.41
C ALA A 155 5.46 4.90 -17.00
N LEU A 156 6.79 4.97 -17.17
CA LEU A 156 7.57 6.19 -16.94
C LEU A 156 7.23 7.31 -17.93
N SER A 157 6.88 6.98 -19.18
CA SER A 157 6.48 7.97 -20.16
C SER A 157 5.18 8.67 -19.78
N VAL A 158 4.19 7.90 -19.31
CA VAL A 158 2.92 8.45 -18.82
C VAL A 158 3.14 9.33 -17.58
N MET A 159 3.93 8.86 -16.63
CA MET A 159 4.26 9.66 -15.45
C MET A 159 4.98 10.96 -15.80
N ALA A 160 5.92 10.92 -16.75
CA ALA A 160 6.63 12.10 -17.21
C ALA A 160 5.69 13.09 -17.95
N ASP A 161 4.72 12.59 -18.69
CA ASP A 161 3.70 13.41 -19.33
C ASP A 161 2.77 14.06 -18.30
N TRP A 162 2.28 13.32 -17.33
CA TRP A 162 1.50 13.87 -16.21
C TRP A 162 2.26 14.96 -15.45
N TYR A 163 3.54 14.72 -15.18
CA TYR A 163 4.39 15.74 -14.53
C TYR A 163 4.53 16.99 -15.40
N LYS A 164 4.79 16.83 -16.70
CA LYS A 164 4.91 17.92 -17.68
C LYS A 164 3.62 18.73 -17.82
N LYS A 165 2.46 18.07 -17.74
CA LYS A 165 1.15 18.70 -17.76
C LYS A 165 0.79 19.37 -16.43
N GLY A 166 1.60 19.20 -15.38
CA GLY A 166 1.33 19.75 -14.05
C GLY A 166 0.25 19.01 -13.27
N LEU A 167 -0.07 17.76 -13.65
CA LEU A 167 -1.10 16.96 -12.98
C LEU A 167 -0.62 16.34 -11.67
N VAL A 168 0.68 16.13 -11.54
CA VAL A 168 1.34 15.58 -10.36
C VAL A 168 2.04 16.71 -9.60
N GLU A 169 2.15 16.59 -8.28
CA GLU A 169 2.85 17.53 -7.41
C GLU A 169 4.17 18.01 -8.04
N PRO A 170 4.29 19.29 -8.41
CA PRO A 170 5.45 19.79 -9.12
C PRO A 170 6.74 19.78 -8.30
N GLN A 171 6.61 19.76 -6.98
CA GLN A 171 7.74 19.70 -6.03
C GLN A 171 7.98 18.29 -5.49
N MET A 172 7.43 17.25 -6.13
CA MET A 172 7.51 15.87 -5.66
C MET A 172 8.93 15.40 -5.35
N ALA A 173 9.93 15.91 -6.05
CA ALA A 173 11.34 15.55 -5.84
C ALA A 173 11.94 16.09 -4.53
N THR A 174 11.31 17.08 -3.90
CA THR A 174 11.78 17.71 -2.66
C THR A 174 10.80 17.53 -1.50
N ARG A 175 9.57 17.13 -1.78
CA ARG A 175 8.54 16.84 -0.78
C ARG A 175 8.83 15.53 -0.08
N ASP A 176 8.69 15.52 1.23
CA ASP A 176 8.58 14.27 1.98
C ASP A 176 7.10 13.86 2.19
N THR A 177 6.91 12.78 2.95
CA THR A 177 5.56 12.26 3.22
C THR A 177 4.72 13.24 4.04
N ASP A 178 5.32 13.94 5.00
CA ASP A 178 4.62 14.88 5.88
C ASP A 178 4.20 16.14 5.11
N ASP A 179 5.07 16.65 4.23
CA ASP A 179 4.74 17.76 3.33
C ASP A 179 3.51 17.43 2.48
N MET A 180 3.47 16.23 1.94
CA MET A 180 2.40 15.80 1.08
C MET A 180 1.10 15.56 1.85
N ILE A 181 1.15 14.98 3.05
CA ILE A 181 0.00 14.88 3.95
C ILE A 181 -0.54 16.28 4.24
N SER A 182 0.34 17.25 4.42
CA SER A 182 -0.04 18.66 4.64
C SER A 182 -0.77 19.24 3.43
N THR A 183 -0.40 18.91 2.19
CA THR A 183 -1.12 19.36 0.98
C THR A 183 -2.50 18.70 0.85
N ILE A 184 -2.64 17.44 1.21
CA ILE A 184 -3.92 16.70 1.22
C ILE A 184 -4.84 17.28 2.30
N SER A 185 -4.36 17.36 3.54
CA SER A 185 -5.13 17.85 4.68
C SER A 185 -5.43 19.36 4.60
N GLY A 186 -4.54 20.12 3.96
CA GLY A 186 -4.73 21.56 3.70
C GLY A 186 -5.68 21.88 2.53
N GLY A 187 -6.21 20.88 1.84
CA GLY A 187 -7.19 21.06 0.75
C GLY A 187 -6.58 21.48 -0.58
N GLN A 188 -5.27 21.43 -0.74
CA GLN A 188 -4.59 21.78 -1.99
C GLN A 188 -4.61 20.66 -3.02
N ALA A 189 -4.61 19.39 -2.57
CA ALA A 189 -4.59 18.24 -3.44
C ALA A 189 -5.99 17.70 -3.73
N GLY A 190 -6.27 17.39 -5.00
CA GLY A 190 -7.52 16.79 -5.47
C GLY A 190 -7.51 15.28 -5.43
N ALA A 191 -6.33 14.67 -5.47
CA ALA A 191 -6.14 13.22 -5.45
C ALA A 191 -4.89 12.80 -4.69
N PHE A 192 -4.94 11.56 -4.16
CA PHE A 192 -3.75 10.83 -3.69
C PHE A 192 -3.95 9.33 -3.88
N LEU A 193 -2.85 8.60 -4.03
CA LEU A 193 -2.85 7.14 -4.06
C LEU A 193 -2.70 6.59 -2.63
N GLY A 194 -3.45 5.56 -2.28
CA GLY A 194 -3.40 5.04 -0.93
C GLY A 194 -4.20 3.76 -0.74
N ALA A 195 -4.16 3.27 0.51
CA ALA A 195 -4.88 2.08 0.93
C ALA A 195 -6.31 2.41 1.39
N TRP A 196 -7.04 1.37 1.76
CA TRP A 196 -8.41 1.43 2.26
C TRP A 196 -8.58 2.28 3.53
N TYR A 197 -7.55 2.41 4.35
CA TYR A 197 -7.56 3.18 5.61
C TYR A 197 -7.38 4.69 5.41
N GLY A 198 -7.54 5.21 4.18
CA GLY A 198 -7.51 6.65 3.89
C GLY A 198 -8.32 7.51 4.86
N PRO A 199 -9.55 7.12 5.28
CA PRO A 199 -10.34 7.87 6.25
C PRO A 199 -9.68 8.06 7.62
N ASP A 200 -8.86 7.09 8.05
CA ASP A 200 -8.14 7.14 9.32
C ASP A 200 -6.79 7.88 9.20
N TYR A 201 -6.19 7.83 8.00
CA TYR A 201 -4.94 8.47 7.66
C TYR A 201 -4.74 8.51 6.14
N PRO A 202 -4.56 9.70 5.47
CA PRO A 202 -4.25 11.00 6.07
C PRO A 202 -5.45 11.96 6.20
N LEU A 203 -6.69 11.51 5.99
CA LEU A 203 -7.85 12.38 5.80
C LEU A 203 -8.48 13.05 7.03
N PRO A 204 -8.24 12.68 8.30
CA PRO A 204 -8.96 13.25 9.44
C PRO A 204 -8.90 14.78 9.52
N ASP A 205 -7.77 15.39 9.16
CA ASP A 205 -7.64 16.85 9.20
C ASP A 205 -8.27 17.52 7.97
N SER A 206 -8.29 16.85 6.83
CA SER A 206 -9.00 17.33 5.64
C SER A 206 -10.52 17.47 5.88
N TYR A 207 -11.13 16.60 6.67
CA TYR A 207 -12.55 16.69 7.02
C TYR A 207 -12.90 17.88 7.90
N LYS A 208 -11.91 18.50 8.55
CA LYS A 208 -12.07 19.67 9.43
C LYS A 208 -11.97 21.00 8.70
N LEU A 209 -11.63 20.99 7.40
CA LEU A 209 -11.56 22.21 6.60
C LEU A 209 -12.91 22.93 6.57
N GLU A 210 -12.89 24.26 6.44
CA GLU A 210 -14.09 25.07 6.30
C GLU A 210 -14.91 24.61 5.08
N GLY A 211 -16.19 24.34 5.30
CA GLY A 211 -17.07 23.75 4.29
C GLY A 211 -16.98 22.21 4.21
N GLY A 212 -16.02 21.62 4.89
CA GLY A 212 -15.74 20.18 4.84
C GLY A 212 -15.11 19.74 3.51
N SER A 213 -14.52 18.58 3.50
CA SER A 213 -14.08 17.91 2.28
C SER A 213 -14.75 16.54 2.18
N LYS A 214 -15.05 16.10 0.97
CA LYS A 214 -15.59 14.77 0.75
C LYS A 214 -14.59 13.98 -0.09
N TRP A 215 -14.18 12.84 0.42
CA TRP A 215 -13.25 11.96 -0.28
C TRP A 215 -13.91 10.62 -0.59
N LYS A 216 -13.62 10.07 -1.75
CA LYS A 216 -14.11 8.76 -2.16
C LYS A 216 -13.00 7.97 -2.83
N PRO A 217 -12.86 6.68 -2.50
CA PRO A 217 -11.89 5.81 -3.16
C PRO A 217 -12.43 5.28 -4.49
N TYR A 218 -11.52 5.16 -5.46
CA TYR A 218 -11.74 4.52 -6.73
C TYR A 218 -10.61 3.54 -7.00
N VAL A 219 -10.88 2.47 -7.72
CA VAL A 219 -9.83 1.53 -8.14
C VAL A 219 -9.01 2.16 -9.25
N VAL A 220 -7.69 2.14 -9.11
CA VAL A 220 -6.78 2.68 -10.13
C VAL A 220 -6.63 1.67 -11.25
N ALA A 221 -6.78 2.17 -12.48
CA ALA A 221 -6.37 1.51 -13.72
C ALA A 221 -6.78 0.03 -13.81
N GLN A 222 -7.95 -0.19 -14.34
CA GLN A 222 -8.47 -1.53 -14.58
C GLN A 222 -8.15 -1.98 -16.01
N ASN A 223 -7.95 -3.28 -16.18
CA ASN A 223 -7.99 -3.90 -17.50
C ASN A 223 -9.42 -3.87 -18.05
N ASP A 224 -9.61 -4.13 -19.34
CA ASP A 224 -10.93 -4.13 -19.98
C ASP A 224 -11.95 -5.08 -19.33
N ASP A 225 -11.47 -6.13 -18.68
CA ASP A 225 -12.29 -7.10 -17.94
C ASP A 225 -12.57 -6.68 -16.48
N GLY A 226 -12.12 -5.49 -16.06
CA GLY A 226 -12.26 -4.97 -14.71
C GLY A 226 -11.23 -5.51 -13.71
N SER A 227 -10.32 -6.37 -14.14
CA SER A 227 -9.22 -6.85 -13.28
C SER A 227 -8.13 -5.79 -13.13
N VAL A 228 -7.32 -5.94 -12.09
CA VAL A 228 -6.15 -5.10 -11.83
C VAL A 228 -4.88 -5.93 -11.81
N ASN A 229 -3.78 -5.36 -12.27
CA ASN A 229 -2.47 -5.98 -12.17
C ASN A 229 -1.78 -5.52 -10.88
N ALA A 230 -1.52 -6.45 -9.99
CA ALA A 230 -0.80 -6.21 -8.74
C ALA A 230 0.28 -7.27 -8.54
N TYR A 231 1.32 -6.94 -7.79
CA TYR A 231 2.26 -7.93 -7.30
C TYR A 231 2.00 -8.21 -5.81
N ASN A 232 2.24 -9.43 -5.39
CA ASN A 232 2.14 -9.79 -3.99
C ASN A 232 3.38 -9.31 -3.25
N LEU A 233 3.17 -8.54 -2.19
CA LEU A 233 4.24 -8.23 -1.23
C LEU A 233 4.61 -9.51 -0.46
N ASN A 234 5.80 -9.49 0.14
CA ASN A 234 6.15 -10.52 1.11
C ASN A 234 5.07 -10.51 2.22
N PRO A 235 4.36 -11.63 2.45
CA PRO A 235 3.32 -11.68 3.49
C PRO A 235 3.87 -11.48 4.90
N THR A 236 5.19 -11.61 5.08
CA THR A 236 5.86 -11.51 6.38
C THR A 236 6.83 -10.35 6.39
N THR A 237 6.48 -9.28 7.10
CA THR A 237 7.31 -8.05 7.18
C THR A 237 7.91 -7.83 8.55
N ASN A 238 7.22 -8.27 9.59
CA ASN A 238 7.63 -8.13 10.98
C ASN A 238 7.73 -9.50 11.66
N TYR A 239 8.57 -9.58 12.68
CA TYR A 239 8.85 -10.83 13.38
C TYR A 239 8.87 -10.59 14.89
N VAL A 240 8.03 -11.32 15.62
CA VAL A 240 8.06 -11.33 17.08
C VAL A 240 9.05 -12.38 17.53
N VAL A 241 10.05 -11.97 18.29
CA VAL A 241 11.07 -12.83 18.88
C VAL A 241 11.00 -12.77 20.40
N VAL A 242 11.39 -13.85 21.06
CA VAL A 242 11.44 -13.90 22.52
C VAL A 242 12.89 -14.10 22.97
N ARG A 243 13.37 -13.24 23.86
CA ARG A 243 14.74 -13.31 24.35
C ARG A 243 14.99 -14.61 25.15
N LYS A 244 16.18 -15.13 25.05
CA LYS A 244 16.63 -16.28 25.84
C LYS A 244 16.56 -15.98 27.32
N GLY A 245 16.08 -16.93 28.11
CA GLY A 245 15.89 -16.77 29.55
C GLY A 245 14.59 -16.09 29.98
N PHE A 246 13.69 -15.81 29.02
CA PHE A 246 12.32 -15.42 29.38
C PHE A 246 11.53 -16.69 29.76
N GLU A 247 10.85 -16.64 30.93
CA GLU A 247 10.25 -17.83 31.55
C GLU A 247 8.95 -18.28 30.85
N HIS A 248 8.28 -17.36 30.12
CA HIS A 248 6.95 -17.58 29.53
C HIS A 248 6.91 -17.32 28.01
N PRO A 249 7.70 -18.04 27.19
CA PRO A 249 7.75 -17.81 25.75
C PRO A 249 6.41 -18.04 25.05
N GLU A 250 5.53 -18.85 25.63
CA GLU A 250 4.18 -19.11 25.12
C GLU A 250 3.28 -17.86 25.12
N LEU A 251 3.61 -16.82 25.88
CA LEU A 251 2.83 -15.59 25.89
C LEU A 251 2.79 -14.92 24.51
N ALA A 252 3.87 -15.00 23.74
CA ALA A 252 3.88 -14.45 22.38
C ALA A 252 2.76 -15.06 21.51
N ILE A 253 2.54 -16.38 21.65
CA ILE A 253 1.50 -17.10 20.91
C ILE A 253 0.12 -16.81 21.47
N LYS A 254 -0.01 -16.72 22.79
CA LYS A 254 -1.30 -16.44 23.46
C LYS A 254 -1.82 -15.04 23.13
N ILE A 255 -0.93 -14.05 23.04
CA ILE A 255 -1.28 -12.68 22.62
C ILE A 255 -1.77 -12.71 21.16
N LEU A 256 -1.05 -13.39 20.27
CA LEU A 256 -1.45 -13.52 18.88
C LEU A 256 -2.83 -14.20 18.73
N ASN A 257 -3.11 -15.25 19.52
CA ASN A 257 -4.43 -15.88 19.55
C ASN A 257 -5.53 -14.88 19.95
N GLN A 258 -5.26 -14.03 20.94
CA GLN A 258 -6.23 -13.04 21.41
C GLN A 258 -6.51 -11.98 20.32
N GLU A 259 -5.47 -11.45 19.70
CA GLU A 259 -5.62 -10.50 18.59
C GLU A 259 -6.40 -11.11 17.42
N CYS A 260 -6.08 -12.35 17.06
CA CYS A 260 -6.80 -13.06 16.01
C CYS A 260 -8.27 -13.31 16.38
N TRP A 261 -8.55 -13.66 17.62
CA TRP A 261 -9.90 -13.91 18.12
C TRP A 261 -10.74 -12.62 18.09
N GLU A 262 -10.19 -11.50 18.53
CA GLU A 262 -10.85 -10.18 18.46
C GLU A 262 -11.18 -9.82 17.03
N PHE A 263 -10.21 -9.94 16.11
CA PHE A 263 -10.43 -9.64 14.68
C PHE A 263 -11.53 -10.49 14.03
N ILE A 264 -11.63 -11.79 14.39
CA ILE A 264 -12.63 -12.68 13.80
C ILE A 264 -14.03 -12.43 14.39
N ASN A 265 -14.14 -12.03 15.67
CA ASN A 265 -15.40 -11.91 16.36
C ASN A 265 -15.94 -10.47 16.45
N ASP A 266 -15.15 -9.46 16.13
CA ASP A 266 -15.55 -8.04 16.12
C ASP A 266 -16.28 -7.63 14.81
N THR A 267 -16.62 -8.59 13.97
CA THR A 267 -17.35 -8.38 12.71
C THR A 267 -18.86 -8.58 12.82
N GLU A 268 -19.43 -8.54 14.04
CA GLU A 268 -20.89 -8.52 14.27
C GLU A 268 -21.45 -7.11 14.51
#